data_2f7a3df32405df21c04b9bf29ba33102
#
_entry.id   2f7a3df32405df21c04b9bf29ba33102
#
_cell.length_a   1.000
_cell.length_b   1.000
_cell.length_c   1.000
_cell.angle_alpha   90.00
_cell.angle_beta   90.00
_cell.angle_gamma   90.00
#
_symmetry.space_group_name_H-M   'P 1'
#
loop_
_entity.id
_entity.type
_entity.pdbx_description
1 polymer ?
#
loop_
_entity_poly.entity_id
_entity_poly.type
_entity_poly.pdbx_seq_one_letter_code
_entity_poly.pdbx_strand_id
1 'polypeptide(L)' 'MQNHVAGVVTDCLRVAIYREPRANSKIIKVITLLTKVTVDVDGSTEGFYKVSTSDGVRGYCMKKFIAVRR' A
#
# COMPACT_ATOMS: atom_id res chain seq x y z
N MET A 1 -12.45 -2.48 -16.45
CA MET A 1 -12.81 -1.56 -15.36
C MET A 1 -11.79 -1.71 -14.25
N GLN A 2 -11.23 -0.61 -13.80
CA GLN A 2 -10.22 -0.65 -12.74
C GLN A 2 -10.89 -0.70 -11.38
N ASN A 3 -10.37 -1.56 -10.52
CA ASN A 3 -10.94 -1.79 -9.20
C ASN A 3 -10.04 -1.15 -8.14
N HIS A 4 -10.24 0.15 -7.93
CA HIS A 4 -9.48 0.93 -6.96
C HIS A 4 -10.35 1.28 -5.77
N VAL A 5 -9.77 1.20 -4.58
CA VAL A 5 -10.44 1.55 -3.33
C VAL A 5 -9.52 2.42 -2.50
N ALA A 6 -10.11 3.18 -1.58
CA ALA A 6 -9.32 3.99 -0.65
C ALA A 6 -8.76 3.10 0.45
N GLY A 7 -7.51 3.37 0.84
CA GLY A 7 -6.87 2.70 1.96
C GLY A 7 -6.21 3.72 2.87
N VAL A 8 -5.90 3.28 4.08
CA VAL A 8 -5.22 4.12 5.07
C VAL A 8 -4.26 3.27 5.88
N VAL A 9 -3.10 3.83 6.21
CA VAL A 9 -2.12 3.15 7.06
C VAL A 9 -2.66 3.04 8.49
N THR A 10 -2.61 1.83 9.04
CA THR A 10 -3.12 1.54 10.38
C THR A 10 -2.20 0.53 11.08
N ASP A 11 -2.34 0.41 12.41
CA ASP A 11 -1.63 -0.57 13.24
C ASP A 11 -0.10 -0.45 13.22
N CYS A 12 0.43 0.66 12.76
CA CYS A 12 1.87 0.92 12.80
C CYS A 12 2.12 2.42 12.66
N LEU A 13 3.23 2.90 13.19
CA LEU A 13 3.60 4.31 13.06
C LEU A 13 4.10 4.61 11.65
N ARG A 14 4.78 3.65 11.01
CA ARG A 14 5.33 3.80 9.68
C ARG A 14 5.26 2.47 8.95
N VAL A 15 5.06 2.51 7.65
CA VAL A 15 5.08 1.32 6.81
C VAL A 15 5.87 1.60 5.54
N ALA A 16 6.63 0.60 5.10
CA ALA A 16 7.40 0.70 3.88
C ALA A 16 6.54 0.39 2.65
N ILE A 17 6.77 1.16 1.59
CA ILE A 17 6.28 0.82 0.25
C ILE A 17 7.41 0.12 -0.48
N TYR A 18 7.20 -1.11 -0.87
CA TYR A 18 8.18 -1.93 -1.57
C TYR A 18 7.99 -1.84 -3.08
N ARG A 19 9.07 -2.02 -3.81
CA ARG A 19 9.03 -2.02 -5.27
C ARG A 19 8.26 -3.23 -5.82
N GLU A 20 8.39 -4.37 -5.14
CA GLU A 20 7.73 -5.62 -5.53
C GLU A 20 6.97 -6.18 -4.32
N PRO A 21 6.00 -7.09 -4.54
CA PRO A 21 5.19 -7.62 -3.43
C PRO A 21 5.95 -8.66 -2.61
N ARG A 22 7.10 -8.26 -2.07
CA ARG A 22 7.97 -9.09 -1.24
C ARG A 22 8.66 -8.23 -0.20
N ALA A 23 8.77 -8.76 1.02
CA ALA A 23 9.39 -8.02 2.13
C ALA A 23 10.89 -7.79 1.93
N ASN A 24 11.56 -8.57 1.09
CA ASN A 24 12.97 -8.40 0.79
C ASN A 24 13.25 -7.58 -0.46
N SER A 25 12.22 -6.97 -1.04
CA SER A 25 12.41 -6.11 -2.19
C SER A 25 12.81 -4.70 -1.74
N LYS A 26 13.19 -3.87 -2.70
CA LYS A 26 13.65 -2.51 -2.40
C LYS A 26 12.52 -1.66 -1.82
N ILE A 27 12.82 -0.95 -0.74
CA ILE A 27 11.90 0.04 -0.17
C ILE A 27 12.05 1.33 -0.98
N ILE A 28 10.95 1.82 -1.54
CA ILE A 28 10.97 3.03 -2.36
C ILE A 28 10.43 4.24 -1.62
N LYS A 29 9.67 4.03 -0.56
CA LYS A 29 9.18 5.12 0.29
C LYS A 29 8.68 4.53 1.61
N VAL A 30 8.71 5.35 2.65
CA VAL A 30 8.08 5.04 3.95
C VAL A 30 6.96 6.04 4.17
N ILE A 31 5.78 5.55 4.52
CA ILE A 31 4.63 6.40 4.83
C ILE A 31 4.20 6.17 6.27
N THR A 32 3.53 7.18 6.84
CA THR A 32 3.21 7.19 8.27
C THR A 32 1.78 6.78 8.53
N LEU A 33 1.48 6.53 9.81
CA LEU A 33 0.14 6.22 10.29
C LEU A 33 -0.87 7.24 9.76
N LEU A 34 -2.02 6.74 9.31
CA LEU A 34 -3.14 7.52 8.76
C LEU A 34 -2.88 8.15 7.40
N THR A 35 -1.75 7.87 6.76
CA THR A 35 -1.54 8.29 5.37
C THR A 35 -2.55 7.58 4.48
N LYS A 36 -3.23 8.34 3.64
CA LYS A 36 -4.22 7.80 2.69
C LYS A 36 -3.51 7.35 1.43
N VAL A 37 -3.92 6.20 0.91
CA VAL A 37 -3.40 5.65 -0.33
C VAL A 37 -4.57 5.16 -1.19
N THR A 38 -4.31 4.99 -2.48
CA THR A 38 -5.25 4.32 -3.37
C THR A 38 -4.77 2.88 -3.54
N VAL A 39 -5.66 1.93 -3.31
CA VAL A 39 -5.35 0.50 -3.43
C VAL A 39 -5.91 -0.02 -4.76
N ASP A 40 -5.04 -0.61 -5.56
CA ASP A 40 -5.43 -1.33 -6.77
C ASP A 40 -5.66 -2.79 -6.40
N VAL A 41 -6.92 -3.16 -6.26
CA VAL A 41 -7.29 -4.50 -5.80
C VAL A 41 -6.83 -5.57 -6.79
N ASP A 42 -6.95 -5.29 -8.09
CA ASP A 42 -6.58 -6.26 -9.13
C ASP A 42 -5.08 -6.49 -9.20
N GLY A 43 -4.29 -5.50 -8.84
CA GLY A 43 -2.84 -5.61 -8.82
C GLY A 43 -2.27 -6.13 -7.51
N SER A 44 -3.12 -6.37 -6.53
CA SER A 44 -2.69 -6.82 -5.20
C SER A 44 -2.43 -8.31 -5.18
N THR A 45 -1.51 -8.74 -4.32
CA THR A 45 -1.20 -10.15 -4.10
C THR A 45 -1.80 -10.61 -2.77
N GLU A 46 -1.55 -11.87 -2.42
CA GLU A 46 -2.08 -12.45 -1.19
C GLU A 46 -1.64 -11.71 0.07
N GLY A 47 -0.40 -11.27 0.13
CA GLY A 47 0.16 -10.61 1.32
C GLY A 47 0.36 -9.11 1.20
N PHE A 48 0.18 -8.53 0.01
CA PHE A 48 0.50 -7.13 -0.26
C PHE A 48 -0.59 -6.47 -1.08
N TYR A 49 -0.91 -5.22 -0.72
CA TYR A 49 -1.74 -4.36 -1.57
C TYR A 49 -0.85 -3.57 -2.52
N LYS A 50 -1.26 -3.48 -3.77
CA LYS A 50 -0.65 -2.53 -4.69
C LYS A 50 -1.24 -1.16 -4.41
N VAL A 51 -0.40 -0.21 -4.03
CA VAL A 51 -0.84 1.10 -3.57
C VAL A 51 -0.19 2.22 -4.38
N SER A 52 -0.86 3.36 -4.40
CA SER A 52 -0.28 4.60 -4.91
C SER A 52 -0.59 5.72 -3.94
N THR A 53 0.38 6.64 -3.81
CA THR A 53 0.23 7.81 -2.95
C THR A 53 -0.19 9.02 -3.76
N SER A 54 -0.60 10.09 -3.07
CA SER A 54 -1.04 11.32 -3.75
C SER A 54 0.09 12.01 -4.52
N ASP A 55 1.33 11.77 -4.15
CA ASP A 55 2.50 12.34 -4.85
C ASP A 55 3.03 11.42 -5.96
N GLY A 56 2.28 10.38 -6.33
CA GLY A 56 2.59 9.57 -7.51
C GLY A 56 3.48 8.37 -7.26
N VAL A 57 3.84 8.07 -6.02
CA VAL A 57 4.64 6.88 -5.72
C VAL A 57 3.75 5.64 -5.81
N ARG A 58 4.23 4.62 -6.50
CA ARG A 58 3.53 3.34 -6.66
C ARG A 58 4.38 2.20 -6.17
N GLY A 59 3.78 1.27 -5.47
CA GLY A 59 4.47 0.10 -4.96
C GLY A 59 3.53 -0.80 -4.17
N TYR A 60 4.10 -1.56 -3.24
CA TYR A 60 3.36 -2.58 -2.51
C TYR A 60 3.56 -2.38 -1.01
N CYS A 61 2.46 -2.48 -0.25
CA CYS A 61 2.46 -2.44 1.21
C CYS A 61 1.88 -3.71 1.77
N MET A 62 2.38 -4.15 2.91
CA MET A 62 1.82 -5.31 3.60
C MET A 62 0.37 -5.06 3.95
N LYS A 63 -0.51 -6.02 3.64
CA LYS A 63 -1.96 -5.90 3.86
C LYS A 63 -2.32 -5.62 5.30
N LYS A 64 -1.60 -6.19 6.26
CA LYS A 64 -1.91 -6.05 7.68
C LYS A 64 -1.79 -4.61 8.20
N PHE A 65 -1.12 -3.74 7.45
CA PHE A 65 -0.93 -2.33 7.84
C PHE A 65 -1.79 -1.37 7.05
N ILE A 66 -2.68 -1.87 6.19
CA ILE A 66 -3.54 -1.04 5.36
C ILE A 66 -4.99 -1.43 5.61
N ALA A 67 -5.79 -0.48 6.10
CA ALA A 67 -7.24 -0.63 6.20
C ALA A 67 -7.86 -0.14 4.90
N VAL A 68 -8.68 -0.97 4.29
CA VAL A 68 -9.29 -0.70 3.00
C VAL A 68 -10.76 -0.33 3.21
N ARG A 69 -11.20 0.73 2.56
CA ARG A 69 -12.60 1.12 2.52
C ARG A 69 -13.27 0.60 1.27
N ARG A 70 -14.40 -0.03 1.46
CA ARG A 70 -15.22 -0.52 0.36
C ARG A 70 -16.62 0.06 0.42
#